data_3551f3a23d2a4df34e675c59853e4898
#
_entry.id   3551f3a23d2a4df34e675c59853e4898
#
_cell.length_a   1.000
_cell.length_b   1.000
_cell.length_c   1.000
_cell.angle_alpha   90.00
_cell.angle_beta   90.00
_cell.angle_gamma   90.00
#
_symmetry.space_group_name_H-M   'P 1'
#
loop_
_entity.id
_entity.type
_entity.pdbx_description
1 polymer ?
#
loop_
_entity_poly.entity_id
_entity_poly.type
_entity_poly.pdbx_seq_one_letter_code
_entity_poly.pdbx_strand_id
1 'polypeptide(L)'
;KITPHFDKPKEGGKPAIGFLKAGSRRDVVDVPQCPIAMECINEALPLARKSVYQAAARFKRGATILLRASEETVITNNNAVACERVGDLEFHFLAGDFFQNNPFILPLFTDYVAQQASMDGEEFLVDAYCGSGLFALSLAKKFKKVLGVEVSETSADWARSNARSNGIEHAEFLAADAGAIFARVDFPAGKTAVVIDPPRKGCSAEFLAQLFAFGPGKVVYVSCNPATQIRDLAEFDKAGYSVTAVQPFDLFPQTKHLECVVTLKKNT
;
A
#
# COMPACT_ATOMS: atom_id res chain seq x y z
N LYS A 1 -6.42 9.56 -4.32
CA LYS A 1 -7.50 8.72 -4.90
C LYS A 1 -8.73 8.69 -4.01
N ILE A 2 -9.92 8.80 -4.59
CA ILE A 2 -11.19 8.48 -3.93
C ILE A 2 -11.99 7.50 -4.79
N THR A 3 -12.88 6.74 -4.13
CA THR A 3 -13.73 5.74 -4.79
C THR A 3 -15.17 5.86 -4.30
N PRO A 4 -15.90 6.95 -4.67
CA PRO A 4 -17.29 7.12 -4.28
C PRO A 4 -18.16 5.98 -4.82
N HIS A 5 -19.10 5.54 -3.99
CA HIS A 5 -20.10 4.52 -4.34
C HIS A 5 -21.42 5.19 -4.73
N PHE A 6 -22.24 4.48 -5.48
CA PHE A 6 -23.64 4.80 -5.67
C PHE A 6 -24.48 3.52 -5.80
N ASP A 7 -25.72 3.60 -5.35
CA ASP A 7 -26.68 2.52 -5.51
C ASP A 7 -27.30 2.51 -6.93
N LYS A 8 -27.99 1.41 -7.27
CA LYS A 8 -28.75 1.35 -8.52
C LYS A 8 -29.67 2.57 -8.61
N PRO A 9 -29.56 3.40 -9.67
CA PRO A 9 -30.45 4.53 -9.86
C PRO A 9 -31.89 4.04 -9.98
N LYS A 10 -32.81 4.65 -9.23
CA LYS A 10 -34.25 4.46 -9.43
C LYS A 10 -34.68 5.21 -10.69
N GLU A 11 -35.77 4.76 -11.32
CA GLU A 11 -36.29 5.38 -12.52
C GLU A 11 -36.59 6.87 -12.28
N GLY A 12 -35.99 7.76 -13.07
CA GLY A 12 -36.10 9.22 -12.91
C GLY A 12 -35.39 9.84 -11.70
N GLY A 13 -34.73 9.03 -10.84
CA GLY A 13 -34.05 9.49 -9.64
C GLY A 13 -32.54 9.69 -9.81
N LYS A 14 -31.99 10.67 -9.07
CA LYS A 14 -30.53 10.81 -8.90
C LYS A 14 -30.10 10.01 -7.67
N PRO A 15 -29.25 8.97 -7.81
CA PRO A 15 -28.74 8.24 -6.66
C PRO A 15 -27.83 9.14 -5.83
N ALA A 16 -27.73 8.90 -4.53
CA ALA A 16 -26.65 9.43 -3.72
C ALA A 16 -25.31 8.88 -4.23
N ILE A 17 -24.31 9.75 -4.37
CA ILE A 17 -22.96 9.39 -4.79
C ILE A 17 -21.98 9.87 -3.73
N GLY A 18 -21.28 8.95 -3.10
CA GLY A 18 -20.36 9.29 -2.01
C GLY A 18 -19.81 8.05 -1.30
N PHE A 19 -19.79 8.09 0.02
CA PHE A 19 -19.18 7.04 0.81
C PHE A 19 -20.20 6.32 1.70
N LEU A 20 -19.87 5.09 2.07
CA LEU A 20 -20.73 4.31 2.97
C LEU A 20 -20.83 5.00 4.34
N LYS A 21 -22.04 5.09 4.86
CA LYS A 21 -22.31 5.56 6.22
C LYS A 21 -21.56 4.68 7.24
N ALA A 22 -20.99 5.30 8.25
CA ALA A 22 -20.29 4.56 9.31
C ALA A 22 -21.19 3.47 9.91
N GLY A 23 -20.69 2.23 9.96
CA GLY A 23 -21.42 1.06 10.43
C GLY A 23 -22.40 0.44 9.42
N SER A 24 -22.61 1.04 8.25
CA SER A 24 -23.46 0.47 7.19
C SER A 24 -22.60 -0.14 6.07
N ARG A 25 -23.12 -1.20 5.45
CA ARG A 25 -22.57 -1.81 4.24
C ARG A 25 -23.37 -1.45 2.96
N ARG A 26 -24.41 -0.64 3.10
CA ARG A 26 -25.35 -0.34 2.00
C ARG A 26 -25.68 1.14 1.87
N ASP A 27 -25.81 1.86 3.00
CA ASP A 27 -26.26 3.24 2.97
C ASP A 27 -25.13 4.15 2.48
N VAL A 28 -25.36 4.83 1.38
CA VAL A 28 -24.42 5.81 0.80
C VAL A 28 -24.81 7.20 1.27
N VAL A 29 -23.86 7.91 1.87
CA VAL A 29 -23.98 9.34 2.17
C VAL A 29 -23.57 10.12 0.92
N ASP A 30 -24.43 11.02 0.47
CA ASP A 30 -24.11 11.86 -0.70
C ASP A 30 -22.98 12.83 -0.37
N VAL A 31 -21.92 12.84 -1.17
CA VAL A 31 -20.73 13.66 -0.95
C VAL A 31 -20.43 14.43 -2.23
N PRO A 32 -20.89 15.69 -2.34
CA PRO A 32 -20.62 16.51 -3.52
C PRO A 32 -19.18 17.00 -3.60
N GLN A 33 -18.49 17.08 -2.45
CA GLN A 33 -17.08 17.47 -2.33
C GLN A 33 -16.45 16.71 -1.15
N CYS A 34 -15.23 16.20 -1.33
CA CYS A 34 -14.51 15.49 -0.28
C CYS A 34 -13.43 16.40 0.34
N PRO A 35 -13.56 16.84 1.61
CA PRO A 35 -12.62 17.79 2.22
C PRO A 35 -11.17 17.31 2.34
N ILE A 36 -10.95 16.00 2.29
CA ILE A 36 -9.61 15.39 2.37
C ILE A 36 -9.06 14.98 1.01
N ALA A 37 -9.79 15.20 -0.08
CA ALA A 37 -9.29 14.95 -1.42
C ALA A 37 -8.56 16.18 -1.98
N MET A 38 -7.61 15.94 -2.88
CA MET A 38 -6.95 17.00 -3.63
C MET A 38 -7.97 17.81 -4.43
N GLU A 39 -7.68 19.09 -4.67
CA GLU A 39 -8.57 20.02 -5.35
C GLU A 39 -8.95 19.52 -6.75
N CYS A 40 -8.00 19.05 -7.54
CA CYS A 40 -8.25 18.47 -8.87
C CYS A 40 -9.28 17.32 -8.85
N ILE A 41 -9.29 16.50 -7.79
CA ILE A 41 -10.29 15.44 -7.61
C ILE A 41 -11.66 16.04 -7.32
N ASN A 42 -11.74 17.09 -6.50
CA ASN A 42 -12.98 17.79 -6.21
C ASN A 42 -13.54 18.54 -7.43
N GLU A 43 -12.68 19.04 -8.31
CA GLU A 43 -13.09 19.64 -9.60
C GLU A 43 -13.61 18.59 -10.58
N ALA A 44 -13.03 17.40 -10.60
CA ALA A 44 -13.46 16.28 -11.45
C ALA A 44 -14.73 15.58 -10.94
N LEU A 45 -14.98 15.57 -9.63
CA LEU A 45 -16.09 14.84 -9.01
C LEU A 45 -17.48 15.25 -9.55
N PRO A 46 -17.82 16.54 -9.73
CA PRO A 46 -19.11 16.93 -10.31
C PRO A 46 -19.33 16.39 -11.72
N LEU A 47 -18.29 16.33 -12.54
CA LEU A 47 -18.37 15.78 -13.91
C LEU A 47 -18.60 14.27 -13.89
N ALA A 48 -17.89 13.55 -13.02
CA ALA A 48 -18.09 12.12 -12.82
C ALA A 48 -19.52 11.82 -12.32
N ARG A 49 -20.04 12.59 -11.37
CA ARG A 49 -21.42 12.50 -10.88
C ARG A 49 -22.43 12.74 -11.99
N LYS A 50 -22.22 13.78 -12.82
CA LYS A 50 -23.08 14.09 -13.99
C LYS A 50 -23.12 12.92 -14.97
N SER A 51 -21.97 12.31 -15.25
CA SER A 51 -21.88 11.14 -16.14
C SER A 51 -22.69 9.94 -15.61
N VAL A 52 -22.67 9.68 -14.30
CA VAL A 52 -23.50 8.64 -13.67
C VAL A 52 -24.99 8.96 -13.85
N TYR A 53 -25.42 10.20 -13.59
CA TYR A 53 -26.82 10.60 -13.74
C TYR A 53 -27.31 10.47 -15.18
N GLN A 54 -26.49 10.85 -16.16
CA GLN A 54 -26.81 10.73 -17.58
C GLN A 54 -26.90 9.27 -18.05
N ALA A 55 -26.06 8.41 -17.46
CA ALA A 55 -26.01 6.98 -17.79
C ALA A 55 -26.90 6.13 -16.87
N ALA A 56 -27.75 6.73 -16.02
CA ALA A 56 -28.49 6.04 -14.96
C ALA A 56 -29.23 4.78 -15.43
N ALA A 57 -29.90 4.84 -16.60
CA ALA A 57 -30.62 3.70 -17.19
C ALA A 57 -29.74 2.50 -17.58
N ARG A 58 -28.41 2.69 -17.71
CA ARG A 58 -27.47 1.63 -18.08
C ARG A 58 -27.02 0.79 -16.88
N PHE A 59 -27.18 1.29 -15.66
CA PHE A 59 -26.75 0.58 -14.46
C PHE A 59 -27.79 -0.41 -13.96
N LYS A 60 -27.47 -1.70 -14.04
CA LYS A 60 -28.31 -2.80 -13.52
C LYS A 60 -28.17 -2.94 -11.98
N ARG A 61 -27.09 -2.42 -11.39
CA ARG A 61 -26.75 -2.44 -9.96
C ARG A 61 -25.96 -1.19 -9.60
N GLY A 62 -25.69 -0.98 -8.30
CA GLY A 62 -24.77 0.04 -7.82
C GLY A 62 -23.34 -0.21 -8.31
N ALA A 63 -22.53 0.82 -8.32
CA ALA A 63 -21.14 0.76 -8.73
C ALA A 63 -20.27 1.74 -7.93
N THR A 64 -18.99 1.73 -8.23
CA THR A 64 -17.98 2.62 -7.67
C THR A 64 -17.36 3.45 -8.79
N ILE A 65 -17.16 4.73 -8.55
CA ILE A 65 -16.45 5.63 -9.43
C ILE A 65 -15.00 5.69 -8.97
N LEU A 66 -14.04 5.58 -9.86
CA LEU A 66 -12.65 5.89 -9.58
C LEU A 66 -12.37 7.35 -9.90
N LEU A 67 -11.72 8.07 -8.97
CA LEU A 67 -11.09 9.35 -9.20
C LEU A 67 -9.69 9.30 -8.57
N ARG A 68 -8.66 9.20 -9.41
CA ARG A 68 -7.26 9.17 -8.97
C ARG A 68 -6.52 10.34 -9.63
N ALA A 69 -5.98 11.23 -8.81
CA ALA A 69 -5.01 12.20 -9.30
C ALA A 69 -3.74 11.48 -9.74
N SER A 70 -3.20 11.86 -10.87
CA SER A 70 -1.94 11.38 -11.42
C SER A 70 -1.35 12.54 -12.23
N GLU A 71 -0.20 13.03 -11.79
CA GLU A 71 0.38 14.26 -12.32
C GLU A 71 -0.65 15.41 -12.34
N GLU A 72 -0.92 16.00 -13.52
CA GLU A 72 -1.85 17.11 -13.69
C GLU A 72 -3.28 16.68 -14.05
N THR A 73 -3.57 15.37 -14.07
CA THR A 73 -4.86 14.83 -14.53
C THR A 73 -5.57 14.00 -13.46
N VAL A 74 -6.88 13.77 -13.67
CA VAL A 74 -7.67 12.83 -12.85
C VAL A 74 -8.11 11.67 -13.70
N ILE A 75 -7.62 10.48 -13.36
CA ILE A 75 -7.93 9.23 -14.04
C ILE A 75 -9.21 8.63 -13.44
N THR A 76 -10.12 8.21 -14.33
CA THR A 76 -11.39 7.54 -13.98
C THR A 76 -11.49 6.11 -14.48
N ASN A 77 -10.56 5.67 -15.32
CA ASN A 77 -10.48 4.31 -15.84
C ASN A 77 -9.54 3.45 -14.97
N ASN A 78 -10.07 2.37 -14.39
CA ASN A 78 -9.28 1.46 -13.53
C ASN A 78 -8.06 0.85 -14.24
N ASN A 79 -8.14 0.64 -15.54
CA ASN A 79 -7.08 0.01 -16.34
C ASN A 79 -6.10 1.02 -16.97
N ALA A 80 -6.29 2.31 -16.75
CA ALA A 80 -5.32 3.31 -17.17
C ALA A 80 -4.10 3.29 -16.25
N VAL A 81 -2.96 3.62 -16.80
CA VAL A 81 -1.71 3.76 -16.04
C VAL A 81 -1.74 5.08 -15.29
N ALA A 82 -1.49 5.02 -14.00
CA ALA A 82 -1.24 6.18 -13.14
C ALA A 82 0.25 6.27 -12.85
N CYS A 83 0.72 7.49 -12.65
CA CYS A 83 2.07 7.81 -12.23
C CYS A 83 2.02 8.53 -10.88
N GLU A 84 2.93 8.17 -9.98
CA GLU A 84 3.14 8.85 -8.71
C GLU A 84 4.64 9.04 -8.47
N ARG A 85 5.03 10.23 -8.03
CA ARG A 85 6.42 10.54 -7.71
C ARG A 85 6.65 10.51 -6.19
N VAL A 86 7.66 9.76 -5.76
CA VAL A 86 8.06 9.65 -4.35
C VAL A 86 9.55 9.95 -4.24
N GLY A 87 9.90 11.11 -3.71
CA GLY A 87 11.26 11.63 -3.80
C GLY A 87 11.74 11.76 -5.25
N ASP A 88 12.88 11.15 -5.57
CA ASP A 88 13.44 11.13 -6.92
C ASP A 88 12.91 9.99 -7.80
N LEU A 89 12.06 9.11 -7.25
CA LEU A 89 11.56 7.93 -7.96
C LEU A 89 10.16 8.17 -8.54
N GLU A 90 9.94 7.55 -9.69
CA GLU A 90 8.68 7.56 -10.40
C GLU A 90 8.07 6.15 -10.42
N PHE A 91 6.82 6.03 -9.99
CA PHE A 91 6.10 4.77 -9.88
C PHE A 91 4.93 4.76 -10.84
N HIS A 92 4.87 3.74 -11.70
CA HIS A 92 3.73 3.46 -12.56
C HIS A 92 2.96 2.25 -12.05
N PHE A 93 1.63 2.31 -12.14
CA PHE A 93 0.72 1.25 -11.72
C PHE A 93 -0.67 1.45 -12.34
N LEU A 94 -1.55 0.44 -12.29
CA LEU A 94 -2.93 0.65 -12.75
C LEU A 94 -3.70 1.55 -11.77
N ALA A 95 -4.44 2.51 -12.30
CA ALA A 95 -5.17 3.48 -11.48
C ALA A 95 -6.19 2.84 -10.53
N GLY A 96 -6.74 1.68 -10.89
CA GLY A 96 -7.61 0.86 -10.05
C GLY A 96 -6.88 0.20 -8.88
N ASP A 97 -5.61 -0.15 -9.05
CA ASP A 97 -4.84 -0.91 -8.08
C ASP A 97 -4.52 -0.09 -6.81
N PHE A 98 -4.02 -0.81 -5.81
CA PHE A 98 -3.56 -0.18 -4.59
C PHE A 98 -2.22 0.52 -4.83
N PHE A 99 -2.13 1.74 -4.37
CA PHE A 99 -0.92 2.51 -4.13
C PHE A 99 -1.24 3.50 -3.01
N GLN A 100 -0.26 3.90 -2.22
CA GLN A 100 -0.49 4.82 -1.11
C GLN A 100 -1.11 6.14 -1.58
N ASN A 101 -2.11 6.65 -0.84
CA ASN A 101 -2.99 7.72 -1.36
C ASN A 101 -2.56 9.14 -1.01
N ASN A 102 -1.60 9.32 -0.10
CA ASN A 102 -1.17 10.64 0.34
C ASN A 102 0.27 10.93 -0.14
N PRO A 103 0.44 11.55 -1.32
CA PRO A 103 1.76 11.79 -1.89
C PRO A 103 2.63 12.74 -1.05
N PHE A 104 2.02 13.59 -0.24
CA PHE A 104 2.73 14.62 0.53
C PHE A 104 3.56 14.04 1.67
N ILE A 105 3.13 12.94 2.25
CA ILE A 105 3.84 12.28 3.36
C ILE A 105 4.70 11.11 2.90
N LEU A 106 4.52 10.60 1.68
CA LEU A 106 5.22 9.42 1.19
C LEU A 106 6.74 9.53 1.25
N PRO A 107 7.38 10.64 0.86
CA PRO A 107 8.84 10.76 0.99
C PRO A 107 9.31 10.57 2.44
N LEU A 108 8.69 11.27 3.39
CA LEU A 108 9.02 11.16 4.82
C LEU A 108 8.77 9.74 5.35
N PHE A 109 7.68 9.12 4.91
CA PHE A 109 7.29 7.77 5.33
C PHE A 109 8.27 6.71 4.82
N THR A 110 8.63 6.76 3.53
CA THR A 110 9.61 5.83 2.94
C THR A 110 11.02 6.06 3.47
N ASP A 111 11.44 7.31 3.70
CA ASP A 111 12.73 7.64 4.30
C ASP A 111 12.85 7.11 5.73
N TYR A 112 11.78 7.21 6.53
CA TYR A 112 11.77 6.64 7.88
C TYR A 112 11.91 5.11 7.84
N VAL A 113 11.16 4.42 6.98
CA VAL A 113 11.27 2.96 6.80
C VAL A 113 12.68 2.59 6.33
N ALA A 114 13.27 3.35 5.40
CA ALA A 114 14.62 3.15 4.91
C ALA A 114 15.66 3.27 6.04
N GLN A 115 15.54 4.30 6.86
CA GLN A 115 16.41 4.50 8.03
C GLN A 115 16.30 3.32 9.01
N GLN A 116 15.09 2.94 9.38
CA GLN A 116 14.86 1.84 10.31
C GLN A 116 15.39 0.50 9.77
N ALA A 117 15.25 0.24 8.49
CA ALA A 117 15.67 -1.01 7.86
C ALA A 117 17.19 -1.13 7.72
N SER A 118 17.95 -0.02 7.68
CA SER A 118 19.41 -0.02 7.38
C SER A 118 20.31 0.45 8.51
N MET A 119 19.77 0.75 9.69
CA MET A 119 20.52 1.49 10.74
C MET A 119 21.57 0.65 11.49
N ASP A 120 21.51 -0.68 11.47
CA ASP A 120 22.43 -1.57 12.18
C ASP A 120 23.40 -2.29 11.23
N GLY A 121 23.49 -1.86 9.96
CA GLY A 121 24.43 -2.40 8.97
C GLY A 121 23.88 -3.60 8.20
N GLU A 122 22.55 -3.68 8.05
CA GLU A 122 21.90 -4.61 7.14
C GLU A 122 22.36 -4.35 5.71
N GLU A 123 22.67 -5.44 4.99
CA GLU A 123 23.21 -5.38 3.63
C GLU A 123 22.17 -5.76 2.56
N PHE A 124 21.13 -6.49 2.98
CA PHE A 124 20.11 -7.07 2.11
C PHE A 124 18.72 -6.66 2.58
N LEU A 125 17.81 -6.46 1.62
CA LEU A 125 16.41 -6.13 1.87
C LEU A 125 15.50 -7.19 1.25
N VAL A 126 14.51 -7.64 2.02
CA VAL A 126 13.34 -8.34 1.51
C VAL A 126 12.13 -7.47 1.79
N ASP A 127 11.39 -7.09 0.74
CA ASP A 127 10.09 -6.40 0.84
C ASP A 127 9.00 -7.43 0.56
N ALA A 128 8.41 -7.94 1.63
CA ALA A 128 7.28 -8.87 1.54
C ALA A 128 5.97 -8.08 1.47
N TYR A 129 5.11 -8.39 0.53
CA TYR A 129 3.94 -7.59 0.11
C TYR A 129 4.32 -6.32 -0.68
N CYS A 130 5.31 -6.42 -1.57
CA CYS A 130 5.93 -5.24 -2.18
C CYS A 130 5.02 -4.44 -3.12
N GLY A 131 3.88 -4.98 -3.55
CA GLY A 131 3.00 -4.31 -4.49
C GLY A 131 3.74 -3.92 -5.77
N SER A 132 3.61 -2.67 -6.21
CA SER A 132 4.36 -2.10 -7.34
C SER A 132 5.77 -1.61 -6.97
N GLY A 133 6.29 -2.01 -5.81
CA GLY A 133 7.69 -1.81 -5.43
C GLY A 133 7.97 -0.57 -4.57
N LEU A 134 6.97 0.02 -3.91
CA LEU A 134 7.15 1.27 -3.16
C LEU A 134 8.34 1.21 -2.18
N PHE A 135 8.32 0.29 -1.22
CA PHE A 135 9.41 0.19 -0.24
C PHE A 135 10.67 -0.42 -0.87
N ALA A 136 10.54 -1.51 -1.62
CA ALA A 136 11.69 -2.14 -2.28
C ALA A 136 12.57 -1.14 -3.03
N LEU A 137 11.96 -0.27 -3.84
CA LEU A 137 12.70 0.69 -4.66
C LEU A 137 13.12 1.95 -3.90
N SER A 138 12.25 2.48 -3.03
CA SER A 138 12.59 3.66 -2.22
C SER A 138 13.78 3.39 -1.29
N LEU A 139 13.92 2.15 -0.81
CA LEU A 139 14.98 1.74 0.09
C LEU A 139 16.24 1.24 -0.65
N ALA A 140 16.16 0.93 -1.94
CA ALA A 140 17.18 0.21 -2.69
C ALA A 140 18.60 0.81 -2.54
N LYS A 141 18.73 2.14 -2.54
CA LYS A 141 20.03 2.84 -2.41
C LYS A 141 20.80 2.50 -1.11
N LYS A 142 20.14 1.91 -0.11
CA LYS A 142 20.74 1.54 1.19
C LYS A 142 21.25 0.10 1.24
N PHE A 143 20.95 -0.71 0.24
CA PHE A 143 21.20 -2.15 0.25
C PHE A 143 22.01 -2.61 -0.95
N LYS A 144 22.76 -3.69 -0.79
CA LYS A 144 23.54 -4.33 -1.86
C LYS A 144 22.65 -5.07 -2.85
N LYS A 145 21.58 -5.70 -2.32
CA LYS A 145 20.55 -6.39 -3.10
C LYS A 145 19.19 -6.24 -2.42
N VAL A 146 18.17 -6.19 -3.23
CA VAL A 146 16.76 -6.09 -2.82
C VAL A 146 15.95 -7.19 -3.48
N LEU A 147 15.10 -7.85 -2.72
CA LEU A 147 14.10 -8.80 -3.21
C LEU A 147 12.71 -8.34 -2.79
N GLY A 148 11.88 -8.00 -3.77
CA GLY A 148 10.44 -7.76 -3.56
C GLY A 148 9.64 -9.03 -3.84
N VAL A 149 8.67 -9.34 -3.01
CA VAL A 149 7.76 -10.48 -3.20
C VAL A 149 6.32 -10.02 -3.13
N GLU A 150 5.53 -10.41 -4.11
CA GLU A 150 4.13 -10.01 -4.25
C GLU A 150 3.31 -11.18 -4.82
N VAL A 151 2.08 -11.35 -4.34
CA VAL A 151 1.18 -12.42 -4.81
C VAL A 151 0.59 -12.10 -6.20
N SER A 152 0.38 -10.82 -6.49
CA SER A 152 -0.15 -10.35 -7.77
C SER A 152 0.95 -10.25 -8.81
N GLU A 153 0.89 -11.10 -9.85
CA GLU A 153 1.83 -11.02 -10.98
C GLU A 153 1.83 -9.64 -11.63
N THR A 154 0.64 -9.04 -11.81
CA THR A 154 0.50 -7.69 -12.39
C THR A 154 1.24 -6.64 -11.55
N SER A 155 1.13 -6.69 -10.21
CA SER A 155 1.84 -5.76 -9.34
C SER A 155 3.34 -6.00 -9.34
N ALA A 156 3.78 -7.27 -9.36
CA ALA A 156 5.18 -7.64 -9.50
C ALA A 156 5.78 -7.18 -10.85
N ASP A 157 5.01 -7.26 -11.94
CA ASP A 157 5.42 -6.73 -13.25
C ASP A 157 5.59 -5.22 -13.22
N TRP A 158 4.69 -4.51 -12.55
CA TRP A 158 4.86 -3.08 -12.32
C TRP A 158 6.10 -2.77 -11.50
N ALA A 159 6.38 -3.53 -10.44
CA ALA A 159 7.59 -3.36 -9.64
C ALA A 159 8.86 -3.56 -10.47
N ARG A 160 8.91 -4.60 -11.34
CA ARG A 160 10.02 -4.83 -12.31
C ARG A 160 10.16 -3.66 -13.30
N SER A 161 9.04 -3.15 -13.81
CA SER A 161 9.03 -2.01 -14.72
C SER A 161 9.53 -0.74 -14.04
N ASN A 162 9.05 -0.46 -12.82
CA ASN A 162 9.47 0.69 -12.02
C ASN A 162 10.95 0.62 -11.65
N ALA A 163 11.49 -0.58 -11.35
CA ALA A 163 12.92 -0.74 -11.13
C ALA A 163 13.73 -0.32 -12.37
N ARG A 164 13.33 -0.80 -13.56
CA ARG A 164 14.01 -0.46 -14.82
C ARG A 164 13.93 1.04 -15.14
N SER A 165 12.73 1.64 -15.03
CA SER A 165 12.55 3.07 -15.35
C SER A 165 13.31 4.01 -14.39
N ASN A 166 13.56 3.57 -13.14
CA ASN A 166 14.35 4.31 -12.17
C ASN A 166 15.85 3.91 -12.15
N GLY A 167 16.31 3.05 -13.05
CA GLY A 167 17.72 2.64 -13.13
C GLY A 167 18.20 1.79 -11.94
N ILE A 168 17.30 1.07 -11.27
CA ILE A 168 17.62 0.22 -10.11
C ILE A 168 17.79 -1.22 -10.59
N GLU A 169 19.06 -1.65 -10.78
CA GLU A 169 19.39 -2.95 -11.36
C GLU A 169 19.55 -4.08 -10.32
N HIS A 170 19.80 -3.74 -9.06
CA HIS A 170 20.04 -4.68 -7.96
C HIS A 170 18.79 -5.04 -7.16
N ALA A 171 17.61 -4.72 -7.68
CA ALA A 171 16.31 -5.11 -7.14
C ALA A 171 15.65 -6.16 -8.05
N GLU A 172 15.32 -7.31 -7.47
CA GLU A 172 14.60 -8.39 -8.10
C GLU A 172 13.19 -8.51 -7.55
N PHE A 173 12.23 -8.96 -8.38
CA PHE A 173 10.82 -9.09 -7.97
C PHE A 173 10.27 -10.45 -8.35
N LEU A 174 9.66 -11.13 -7.38
CA LEU A 174 9.03 -12.43 -7.53
C LEU A 174 7.53 -12.33 -7.30
N ALA A 175 6.77 -12.93 -8.21
CA ALA A 175 5.38 -13.26 -7.93
C ALA A 175 5.34 -14.61 -7.21
N ALA A 176 4.94 -14.60 -5.94
CA ALA A 176 4.87 -15.80 -5.11
C ALA A 176 3.81 -15.65 -4.01
N ASP A 177 3.22 -16.77 -3.62
CA ASP A 177 2.33 -16.83 -2.46
C ASP A 177 3.12 -16.56 -1.17
N ALA A 178 2.46 -15.95 -0.20
CA ALA A 178 2.98 -15.70 1.14
C ALA A 178 3.58 -16.96 1.81
N GLY A 179 3.10 -18.15 1.42
CA GLY A 179 3.60 -19.44 1.86
C GLY A 179 4.95 -19.87 1.27
N ALA A 180 5.57 -19.13 0.34
CA ALA A 180 6.80 -19.53 -0.33
C ALA A 180 7.84 -18.40 -0.42
N ILE A 181 7.63 -17.27 0.24
CA ILE A 181 8.47 -16.07 0.13
C ILE A 181 9.92 -16.38 0.45
N PHE A 182 10.18 -16.95 1.63
CA PHE A 182 11.53 -17.13 2.13
C PHE A 182 12.26 -18.34 1.55
N ALA A 183 11.56 -19.24 0.86
CA ALA A 183 12.19 -20.39 0.19
C ALA A 183 13.13 -20.01 -0.96
N ARG A 184 13.01 -18.78 -1.49
CA ARG A 184 13.83 -18.25 -2.58
C ARG A 184 14.78 -17.13 -2.15
N VAL A 185 14.83 -16.84 -0.84
CA VAL A 185 15.75 -15.85 -0.29
C VAL A 185 17.07 -16.54 0.06
N ASP A 186 18.11 -16.26 -0.69
CA ASP A 186 19.48 -16.75 -0.47
C ASP A 186 20.38 -15.76 0.29
N PHE A 187 19.78 -14.72 0.88
CA PHE A 187 20.50 -13.73 1.65
C PHE A 187 20.85 -14.23 3.06
N PRO A 188 22.02 -13.82 3.62
CA PRO A 188 22.36 -14.11 5.00
C PRO A 188 21.35 -13.48 5.96
N ALA A 189 20.58 -14.28 6.68
CA ALA A 189 19.47 -13.81 7.53
C ALA A 189 19.88 -12.72 8.52
N GLY A 190 21.02 -12.86 9.21
CA GLY A 190 21.52 -11.89 10.18
C GLY A 190 21.93 -10.54 9.58
N LYS A 191 22.09 -10.44 8.25
CA LYS A 191 22.38 -9.21 7.52
C LYS A 191 21.21 -8.72 6.66
N THR A 192 20.06 -9.32 6.84
CA THR A 192 18.85 -9.01 6.06
C THR A 192 17.86 -8.26 6.93
N ALA A 193 17.37 -7.12 6.41
CA ALA A 193 16.14 -6.49 6.87
C ALA A 193 14.96 -7.00 6.07
N VAL A 194 13.85 -7.23 6.75
CA VAL A 194 12.57 -7.55 6.10
C VAL A 194 11.59 -6.43 6.37
N VAL A 195 11.07 -5.82 5.31
CA VAL A 195 9.92 -4.89 5.38
C VAL A 195 8.65 -5.70 5.10
N ILE A 196 7.64 -5.53 5.92
CA ILE A 196 6.33 -6.13 5.74
C ILE A 196 5.24 -5.06 5.82
N ASP A 197 4.34 -5.05 4.83
CA ASP A 197 3.14 -4.18 4.77
C ASP A 197 1.92 -5.05 4.43
N PRO A 198 1.48 -5.91 5.37
CA PRO A 198 0.40 -6.85 5.11
C PRO A 198 -0.97 -6.13 5.03
N PRO A 199 -1.98 -6.77 4.43
CA PRO A 199 -3.34 -6.23 4.41
C PRO A 199 -3.91 -6.06 5.82
N ARG A 200 -5.05 -5.36 5.94
CA ARG A 200 -5.72 -5.01 7.22
C ARG A 200 -5.95 -6.18 8.19
N LYS A 201 -5.96 -7.42 7.71
CA LYS A 201 -6.09 -8.63 8.54
C LYS A 201 -4.80 -9.00 9.29
N GLY A 202 -3.68 -8.34 8.99
CA GLY A 202 -2.35 -8.66 9.50
C GLY A 202 -1.70 -9.84 8.78
N CYS A 203 -0.62 -10.35 9.32
CA CYS A 203 0.10 -11.50 8.80
C CYS A 203 -0.67 -12.80 9.03
N SER A 204 -0.50 -13.77 8.12
CA SER A 204 -0.98 -15.14 8.37
C SER A 204 0.01 -15.91 9.25
N ALA A 205 -0.47 -16.94 9.93
CA ALA A 205 0.38 -17.80 10.76
C ALA A 205 1.48 -18.49 9.93
N GLU A 206 1.15 -18.90 8.71
CA GLU A 206 2.09 -19.53 7.78
C GLU A 206 3.20 -18.56 7.37
N PHE A 207 2.85 -17.31 7.09
CA PHE A 207 3.83 -16.27 6.77
C PHE A 207 4.77 -16.00 7.96
N LEU A 208 4.22 -15.81 9.16
CA LEU A 208 5.01 -15.59 10.38
C LEU A 208 5.95 -16.76 10.68
N ALA A 209 5.46 -18.00 10.53
CA ALA A 209 6.30 -19.19 10.73
C ALA A 209 7.51 -19.22 9.79
N GLN A 210 7.33 -18.84 8.52
CA GLN A 210 8.44 -18.78 7.56
C GLN A 210 9.39 -17.60 7.85
N LEU A 211 8.85 -16.44 8.19
CA LEU A 211 9.66 -15.28 8.59
C LEU A 211 10.56 -15.62 9.78
N PHE A 212 10.01 -16.27 10.80
CA PHE A 212 10.77 -16.68 11.98
C PHE A 212 11.76 -17.81 11.68
N ALA A 213 11.42 -18.74 10.79
CA ALA A 213 12.35 -19.78 10.34
C ALA A 213 13.52 -19.18 9.53
N PHE A 214 13.27 -18.19 8.67
CA PHE A 214 14.32 -17.44 7.99
C PHE A 214 15.16 -16.65 9.00
N GLY A 215 14.54 -16.05 10.01
CA GLY A 215 15.19 -15.40 11.14
C GLY A 215 15.99 -14.15 10.79
N PRO A 216 15.42 -13.16 10.10
CA PRO A 216 16.14 -11.93 9.75
C PRO A 216 16.60 -11.18 10.99
N GLY A 217 17.73 -10.46 10.88
CA GLY A 217 18.24 -9.65 11.97
C GLY A 217 17.29 -8.52 12.37
N LYS A 218 16.49 -8.02 11.39
CA LYS A 218 15.59 -6.89 11.56
C LYS A 218 14.31 -7.06 10.77
N VAL A 219 13.19 -6.60 11.34
CA VAL A 219 11.91 -6.48 10.65
C VAL A 219 11.36 -5.07 10.85
N VAL A 220 10.92 -4.44 9.77
CA VAL A 220 10.16 -3.19 9.80
C VAL A 220 8.73 -3.50 9.40
N TYR A 221 7.83 -3.44 10.37
CA TYR A 221 6.43 -3.79 10.20
C TYR A 221 5.59 -2.53 10.02
N VAL A 222 5.15 -2.28 8.79
CA VAL A 222 4.20 -1.24 8.42
C VAL A 222 2.78 -1.80 8.52
N SER A 223 1.86 -1.08 9.14
CA SER A 223 0.48 -1.55 9.30
C SER A 223 -0.55 -0.42 9.34
N CYS A 224 -1.61 -0.57 8.56
CA CYS A 224 -2.80 0.29 8.60
C CYS A 224 -3.82 -0.13 9.67
N ASN A 225 -3.52 -1.12 10.50
CA ASN A 225 -4.43 -1.61 11.55
C ASN A 225 -3.65 -2.00 12.82
N PRO A 226 -3.51 -1.06 13.78
CA PRO A 226 -2.78 -1.32 15.02
C PRO A 226 -3.29 -2.53 15.82
N ALA A 227 -4.59 -2.86 15.75
CA ALA A 227 -5.13 -4.00 16.50
C ALA A 227 -4.60 -5.34 15.99
N THR A 228 -4.51 -5.53 14.67
CA THR A 228 -3.90 -6.75 14.11
C THR A 228 -2.38 -6.73 14.25
N GLN A 229 -1.75 -5.56 14.19
CA GLN A 229 -0.32 -5.42 14.43
C GLN A 229 0.07 -5.86 15.85
N ILE A 230 -0.67 -5.43 16.88
CA ILE A 230 -0.42 -5.84 18.29
C ILE A 230 -0.55 -7.36 18.43
N ARG A 231 -1.56 -7.99 17.80
CA ARG A 231 -1.70 -9.45 17.79
C ARG A 231 -0.45 -10.12 17.21
N ASP A 232 0.03 -9.63 16.06
CA ASP A 232 1.19 -10.20 15.39
C ASP A 232 2.47 -9.95 16.19
N LEU A 233 2.62 -8.78 16.83
CA LEU A 233 3.77 -8.46 17.70
C LEU A 233 3.92 -9.44 18.87
N ALA A 234 2.83 -10.01 19.40
CA ALA A 234 2.91 -11.04 20.41
C ALA A 234 3.57 -12.34 19.88
N GLU A 235 3.44 -12.65 18.59
CA GLU A 235 4.13 -13.80 17.97
C GLU A 235 5.61 -13.47 17.71
N PHE A 236 5.95 -12.21 17.36
CA PHE A 236 7.34 -11.76 17.25
C PHE A 236 8.08 -11.87 18.59
N ASP A 237 7.46 -11.46 19.70
CA ASP A 237 8.03 -11.59 21.03
C ASP A 237 8.36 -13.05 21.39
N LYS A 238 7.42 -13.97 21.16
CA LYS A 238 7.64 -15.41 21.34
C LYS A 238 8.77 -15.97 20.46
N ALA A 239 8.97 -15.39 19.28
CA ALA A 239 10.02 -15.78 18.35
C ALA A 239 11.37 -15.12 18.64
N GLY A 240 11.49 -14.37 19.75
CA GLY A 240 12.72 -13.75 20.18
C GLY A 240 13.06 -12.42 19.47
N TYR A 241 12.03 -11.65 19.09
CA TYR A 241 12.21 -10.30 18.59
C TYR A 241 11.74 -9.26 19.61
N SER A 242 12.48 -8.20 19.76
CA SER A 242 12.12 -7.06 20.60
C SER A 242 11.77 -5.85 19.77
N VAL A 243 10.74 -5.10 20.19
CA VAL A 243 10.37 -3.81 19.59
C VAL A 243 11.43 -2.77 19.98
N THR A 244 12.02 -2.11 18.99
CA THR A 244 13.03 -1.06 19.19
C THR A 244 12.54 0.34 18.84
N ALA A 245 11.52 0.46 17.98
CA ALA A 245 10.91 1.74 17.64
C ALA A 245 9.44 1.56 17.25
N VAL A 246 8.63 2.57 17.55
CA VAL A 246 7.22 2.67 17.12
C VAL A 246 6.99 4.09 16.62
N GLN A 247 6.58 4.25 15.39
CA GLN A 247 6.30 5.54 14.77
C GLN A 247 4.95 5.52 14.05
N PRO A 248 3.96 6.29 14.51
CA PRO A 248 2.73 6.51 13.77
C PRO A 248 2.90 7.55 12.65
N PHE A 249 2.15 7.36 11.55
CA PHE A 249 2.04 8.27 10.42
C PHE A 249 0.59 8.54 10.08
N ASP A 250 0.21 9.80 9.94
CA ASP A 250 -1.13 10.21 9.54
C ASP A 250 -1.22 10.32 8.00
N LEU A 251 -1.39 9.16 7.33
CA LEU A 251 -1.60 9.11 5.88
C LEU A 251 -3.01 9.55 5.47
N PHE A 252 -3.95 9.57 6.42
CA PHE A 252 -5.37 9.87 6.18
C PHE A 252 -5.88 10.93 7.15
N PRO A 253 -5.40 12.19 7.06
CA PRO A 253 -5.76 13.26 7.97
C PRO A 253 -7.28 13.40 8.13
N GLN A 254 -7.72 13.74 9.34
CA GLN A 254 -9.13 13.89 9.71
C GLN A 254 -9.96 12.60 9.65
N THR A 255 -9.30 11.43 9.58
CA THR A 255 -9.97 10.12 9.69
C THR A 255 -9.45 9.35 10.90
N LYS A 256 -10.09 8.22 11.22
CA LYS A 256 -9.62 7.30 12.27
C LYS A 256 -8.50 6.35 11.84
N HIS A 257 -8.05 6.47 10.60
CA HIS A 257 -7.04 5.58 10.04
C HIS A 257 -5.65 6.10 10.36
N LEU A 258 -4.80 5.21 10.82
CA LEU A 258 -3.42 5.47 11.17
C LEU A 258 -2.55 4.38 10.54
N GLU A 259 -1.45 4.78 9.95
CA GLU A 259 -0.35 3.86 9.63
C GLU A 259 0.63 3.84 10.80
N CYS A 260 1.10 2.66 11.17
CA CYS A 260 2.05 2.51 12.26
C CYS A 260 3.25 1.69 11.78
N VAL A 261 4.45 2.24 11.91
CA VAL A 261 5.70 1.55 11.62
C VAL A 261 6.30 1.07 12.94
N VAL A 262 6.49 -0.23 13.06
CA VAL A 262 7.16 -0.86 14.21
C VAL A 262 8.46 -1.49 13.73
N THR A 263 9.56 -1.15 14.37
CA THR A 263 10.87 -1.77 14.14
C THR A 263 11.12 -2.84 15.16
N LEU A 264 11.48 -4.02 14.69
CA LEU A 264 11.76 -5.19 15.50
C LEU A 264 13.19 -5.69 15.22
N LYS A 265 13.91 -6.05 16.28
CA LYS A 265 15.25 -6.62 16.19
C LYS A 265 15.27 -8.00 16.84
N LYS A 266 15.97 -8.94 16.21
CA LYS A 266 16.18 -10.28 16.77
C LYS A 266 17.09 -10.18 17.97
N ASN A 267 16.70 -10.80 19.08
CA ASN A 267 17.54 -10.86 20.28
C ASN A 267 18.76 -11.73 19.98
N THR A 268 19.91 -11.31 20.45
CA THR A 268 21.20 -12.04 20.34
C THR A 268 21.30 -13.16 21.36
#